data_33cdaf0bcf25e213fcf7bc0a8799c8ba
#
_entry.id   33cdaf0bcf25e213fcf7bc0a8799c8ba
#
_cell.length_a   1.000
_cell.length_b   1.000
_cell.length_c   1.000
_cell.angle_alpha   90.00
_cell.angle_beta   90.00
_cell.angle_gamma   90.00
#
_symmetry.space_group_name_H-M   'P 1'
#
loop_
_entity.id
_entity.type
_entity.pdbx_description
1 polymer ?
#
loop_
_entity_poly.entity_id
_entity_poly.type
_entity_poly.pdbx_seq_one_letter_code
_entity_poly.pdbx_strand_id
1 'polypeptide(L)'
;PYLTHGIVTLREVLAAVLQREPLPVGHKLVFELGWREFFRHAWGHAGDAILQSLHTGPRPDETCAPMLPADIRQARTGVPVIDEAVRTLYATGTLHNHARMWLASYVVHLRHVHWRAGADWLVAHLLDGDLASNHLSWQWVAGTGSHKPYLFNADNVARYAPEHWHSA
;
A
#
# COMPACT_ATOMS: atom_id res chain seq x y z
N PRO A 1 13.56 -0.53 -0.81
CA PRO A 1 14.17 -1.77 -1.33
C PRO A 1 15.22 -2.36 -0.41
N TYR A 2 16.19 -1.57 0.08
CA TYR A 2 17.34 -2.06 0.83
C TYR A 2 16.96 -2.88 2.08
N LEU A 3 15.96 -2.42 2.86
CA LEU A 3 15.42 -3.16 4.00
C LEU A 3 14.70 -4.44 3.57
N THR A 4 13.91 -4.37 2.50
CA THR A 4 13.13 -5.52 2.01
C THR A 4 14.04 -6.64 1.51
N HIS A 5 15.13 -6.29 0.82
CA HIS A 5 16.10 -7.24 0.30
C HIS A 5 17.23 -7.60 1.29
N GLY A 6 17.16 -7.13 2.53
CA GLY A 6 18.12 -7.48 3.57
C GLY A 6 19.53 -6.91 3.38
N ILE A 7 19.70 -5.90 2.53
CA ILE A 7 20.99 -5.23 2.30
C ILE A 7 21.40 -4.43 3.54
N VAL A 8 20.42 -3.81 4.21
CA VAL A 8 20.58 -3.15 5.51
C VAL A 8 19.50 -3.65 6.46
N THR A 9 19.85 -3.74 7.74
CA THR A 9 18.90 -4.10 8.79
C THR A 9 18.19 -2.85 9.33
N LEU A 10 17.04 -3.04 9.95
CA LEU A 10 16.31 -1.99 10.65
C LEU A 10 17.15 -1.32 11.73
N ARG A 11 17.93 -2.12 12.46
CA ARG A 11 18.82 -1.64 13.51
C ARG A 11 19.91 -0.72 12.94
N GLU A 12 20.52 -1.08 11.84
CA GLU A 12 21.55 -0.24 11.18
C GLU A 12 20.95 1.08 10.68
N VAL A 13 19.77 1.04 10.07
CA VAL A 13 19.06 2.26 9.63
C VAL A 13 18.77 3.18 10.82
N LEU A 14 18.18 2.63 11.88
CA LEU A 14 17.85 3.43 13.07
C LEU A 14 19.10 3.99 13.74
N ALA A 15 20.16 3.19 13.89
CA ALA A 15 21.42 3.63 14.45
C ALA A 15 22.06 4.77 13.63
N ALA A 16 22.09 4.63 12.30
CA ALA A 16 22.64 5.67 11.43
C ALA A 16 21.84 6.99 11.47
N VAL A 17 20.53 6.91 11.61
CA VAL A 17 19.69 8.11 11.77
C VAL A 17 19.94 8.77 13.12
N LEU A 18 19.95 8.00 14.23
CA LEU A 18 20.16 8.50 15.58
C LEU A 18 21.55 9.12 15.79
N GLN A 19 22.55 8.71 15.01
CA GLN A 19 23.88 9.36 15.01
C GLN A 19 23.83 10.77 14.40
N ARG A 20 22.88 11.06 13.52
CA ARG A 20 22.74 12.37 12.84
C ARG A 20 21.78 13.30 13.58
N GLU A 21 20.69 12.73 14.07
CA GLU A 21 19.63 13.48 14.72
C GLU A 21 18.94 12.63 15.80
N PRO A 22 18.81 13.13 17.04
CA PRO A 22 18.07 12.46 18.07
C PRO A 22 16.58 12.44 17.72
N LEU A 23 16.00 11.26 17.57
CA LEU A 23 14.58 11.10 17.29
C LEU A 23 13.81 10.72 18.56
N PRO A 24 12.74 11.44 18.90
CA PRO A 24 11.80 10.96 19.93
C PRO A 24 11.10 9.69 19.48
N VAL A 25 10.70 8.84 20.42
CA VAL A 25 9.97 7.58 20.13
C VAL A 25 8.70 7.83 19.30
N GLY A 26 8.04 8.98 19.48
CA GLY A 26 6.86 9.38 18.70
C GLY A 26 7.17 9.93 17.30
N HIS A 27 8.42 9.92 16.85
CA HIS A 27 8.75 10.40 15.51
C HIS A 27 8.18 9.50 14.42
N LYS A 28 7.66 10.09 13.34
CA LYS A 28 6.98 9.36 12.26
C LYS A 28 7.84 8.22 11.68
N LEU A 29 9.13 8.44 11.47
CA LEU A 29 10.04 7.40 10.97
C LEU A 29 10.08 6.18 11.90
N VAL A 30 10.10 6.38 13.22
CA VAL A 30 10.11 5.30 14.21
C VAL A 30 8.82 4.49 14.12
N PHE A 31 7.67 5.18 13.97
CA PHE A 31 6.38 4.51 13.75
C PHE A 31 6.34 3.70 12.45
N GLU A 32 6.85 4.24 11.34
CA GLU A 32 6.86 3.52 10.06
C GLU A 32 7.72 2.26 10.11
N LEU A 33 8.88 2.34 10.78
CA LEU A 33 9.72 1.17 11.03
C LEU A 33 9.00 0.16 11.94
N GLY A 34 8.29 0.64 12.97
CA GLY A 34 7.48 -0.17 13.88
C GLY A 34 6.33 -0.89 13.16
N TRP A 35 5.61 -0.20 12.26
CA TRP A 35 4.57 -0.82 11.44
C TRP A 35 5.09 -1.95 10.57
N ARG A 36 6.26 -1.78 9.95
CA ARG A 36 6.90 -2.84 9.18
C ARG A 36 7.12 -4.10 10.02
N GLU A 37 7.70 -3.95 11.20
CA GLU A 37 7.95 -5.09 12.10
C GLU A 37 6.65 -5.70 12.65
N PHE A 38 5.67 -4.86 12.94
CA PHE A 38 4.35 -5.33 13.35
C PHE A 38 3.69 -6.21 12.28
N PHE A 39 3.70 -5.80 11.02
CA PHE A 39 3.14 -6.60 9.93
C PHE A 39 3.90 -7.91 9.72
N ARG A 40 5.21 -7.91 9.86
CA ARG A 40 6.01 -9.14 9.79
C ARG A 40 5.74 -10.08 10.97
N HIS A 41 5.58 -9.50 12.17
CA HIS A 41 5.18 -10.25 13.35
C HIS A 41 3.77 -10.85 13.19
N ALA A 42 2.82 -10.08 12.69
CA ALA A 42 1.47 -10.56 12.38
C ALA A 42 1.50 -11.72 11.37
N TRP A 43 2.30 -11.60 10.31
CA TRP A 43 2.50 -12.69 9.35
C TRP A 43 3.13 -13.92 9.99
N GLY A 44 4.15 -13.76 10.83
CA GLY A 44 4.78 -14.87 11.55
C GLY A 44 3.81 -15.68 12.42
N HIS A 45 2.75 -15.03 12.93
CA HIS A 45 1.71 -15.69 13.73
C HIS A 45 0.57 -16.26 12.87
N ALA A 46 0.11 -15.50 11.87
CA ALA A 46 -1.05 -15.86 11.07
C ALA A 46 -0.70 -16.74 9.86
N GLY A 47 0.58 -16.80 9.46
CA GLY A 47 0.99 -17.51 8.25
C GLY A 47 0.20 -17.05 7.03
N ASP A 48 -0.23 -18.00 6.21
CA ASP A 48 -0.98 -17.72 4.98
C ASP A 48 -2.38 -17.13 5.21
N ALA A 49 -2.86 -17.08 6.45
CA ALA A 49 -4.14 -16.43 6.76
C ALA A 49 -4.14 -14.91 6.45
N ILE A 50 -2.97 -14.26 6.42
CA ILE A 50 -2.89 -12.87 5.95
C ILE A 50 -3.25 -12.68 4.49
N LEU A 51 -3.32 -13.74 3.72
CA LEU A 51 -3.70 -13.77 2.31
C LEU A 51 -5.22 -13.93 2.10
N GLN A 52 -5.96 -14.03 3.19
CA GLN A 52 -7.43 -14.07 3.24
C GLN A 52 -7.94 -12.87 4.03
N SER A 53 -9.19 -12.47 3.83
CA SER A 53 -9.80 -11.39 4.60
C SER A 53 -9.82 -11.75 6.08
N LEU A 54 -9.19 -10.92 6.92
CA LEU A 54 -9.09 -11.16 8.37
C LEU A 54 -10.45 -11.08 9.06
N HIS A 55 -11.35 -10.27 8.51
CA HIS A 55 -12.77 -10.22 8.89
C HIS A 55 -13.61 -9.71 7.72
N THR A 56 -14.93 -9.82 7.83
CA THR A 56 -15.84 -9.33 6.81
C THR A 56 -15.70 -7.81 6.64
N GLY A 57 -15.41 -7.38 5.42
CA GLY A 57 -15.32 -5.98 5.03
C GLY A 57 -16.71 -5.37 4.73
N PRO A 58 -16.75 -4.12 4.25
CA PRO A 58 -17.99 -3.45 3.84
C PRO A 58 -18.72 -4.16 2.69
N ARG A 59 -18.00 -4.97 1.93
CA ARG A 59 -18.52 -5.76 0.81
C ARG A 59 -18.07 -7.21 0.99
N PRO A 60 -18.98 -8.19 0.84
CA PRO A 60 -18.60 -9.61 0.87
C PRO A 60 -17.62 -9.96 -0.26
N ASP A 61 -16.61 -10.75 0.05
CA ASP A 61 -15.52 -11.11 -0.89
C ASP A 61 -16.05 -11.77 -2.17
N GLU A 62 -17.06 -12.61 -2.06
CA GLU A 62 -17.71 -13.32 -3.17
C GLU A 62 -18.44 -12.40 -4.16
N THR A 63 -18.71 -11.16 -3.77
CA THR A 63 -19.33 -10.14 -4.64
C THR A 63 -18.32 -9.27 -5.35
N CYS A 64 -17.03 -9.45 -5.06
CA CYS A 64 -15.94 -8.69 -5.65
C CYS A 64 -15.42 -9.37 -6.92
N ALA A 65 -14.98 -8.57 -7.90
CA ALA A 65 -14.33 -9.10 -9.08
C ALA A 65 -12.98 -9.77 -8.70
N PRO A 66 -12.72 -11.01 -9.17
CA PRO A 66 -11.53 -11.75 -8.72
C PRO A 66 -10.23 -11.31 -9.42
N MET A 67 -10.32 -10.48 -10.44
CA MET A 67 -9.16 -10.05 -11.24
C MET A 67 -9.14 -8.53 -11.43
N LEU A 68 -7.94 -7.99 -11.48
CA LEU A 68 -7.72 -6.56 -11.77
C LEU A 68 -8.09 -6.26 -13.24
N PRO A 69 -9.02 -5.31 -13.51
CA PRO A 69 -9.43 -4.93 -14.85
C PRO A 69 -8.27 -4.44 -15.73
N ALA A 70 -8.40 -4.67 -17.04
CA ALA A 70 -7.35 -4.33 -18.01
C ALA A 70 -7.08 -2.82 -18.09
N ASP A 71 -8.11 -1.97 -17.96
CA ASP A 71 -7.98 -0.53 -17.99
C ASP A 71 -7.12 0.00 -16.82
N ILE A 72 -7.24 -0.60 -15.63
CA ILE A 72 -6.37 -0.28 -14.49
C ILE A 72 -4.93 -0.67 -14.81
N ARG A 73 -4.70 -1.93 -15.23
CA ARG A 73 -3.36 -2.42 -15.58
C ARG A 73 -2.69 -1.65 -16.72
N GLN A 74 -3.47 -1.02 -17.57
CA GLN A 74 -3.01 -0.26 -18.73
C GLN A 74 -2.98 1.25 -18.50
N ALA A 75 -3.23 1.72 -17.27
CA ALA A 75 -3.30 3.16 -16.92
C ALA A 75 -4.26 3.95 -17.84
N ARG A 76 -5.47 3.42 -18.04
CA ARG A 76 -6.52 3.98 -18.91
C ARG A 76 -7.88 3.98 -18.21
N THR A 77 -7.89 4.28 -16.91
CA THR A 77 -9.11 4.31 -16.09
C THR A 77 -9.94 5.58 -16.34
N GLY A 78 -9.34 6.62 -16.90
CA GLY A 78 -9.91 7.96 -17.04
C GLY A 78 -9.87 8.77 -15.72
N VAL A 79 -9.23 8.25 -14.67
CA VAL A 79 -8.94 8.98 -13.43
C VAL A 79 -7.45 9.33 -13.41
N PRO A 80 -7.08 10.61 -13.69
CA PRO A 80 -5.69 10.99 -13.96
C PRO A 80 -4.71 10.54 -12.88
N VAL A 81 -5.01 10.78 -11.61
CA VAL A 81 -4.14 10.42 -10.49
C VAL A 81 -3.89 8.91 -10.37
N ILE A 82 -4.87 8.10 -10.75
CA ILE A 82 -4.76 6.63 -10.74
C ILE A 82 -3.90 6.17 -11.93
N ASP A 83 -4.17 6.71 -13.10
CA ASP A 83 -3.43 6.38 -14.30
C ASP A 83 -1.96 6.77 -14.18
N GLU A 84 -1.67 7.93 -13.59
CA GLU A 84 -0.31 8.39 -13.33
C GLU A 84 0.40 7.54 -12.26
N ALA A 85 -0.30 7.12 -11.23
CA ALA A 85 0.25 6.19 -10.25
C ALA A 85 0.65 4.85 -10.88
N VAL A 86 -0.16 4.31 -11.79
CA VAL A 86 0.16 3.06 -12.50
C VAL A 86 1.35 3.25 -13.46
N ARG A 87 1.40 4.36 -14.21
CA ARG A 87 2.55 4.67 -15.09
C ARG A 87 3.84 4.81 -14.30
N THR A 88 3.79 5.55 -13.18
CA THR A 88 4.94 5.73 -12.28
C THR A 88 5.41 4.39 -11.70
N LEU A 89 4.47 3.53 -11.26
CA LEU A 89 4.79 2.19 -10.77
C LEU A 89 5.57 1.38 -11.81
N TYR A 90 5.09 1.33 -13.04
CA TYR A 90 5.74 0.55 -14.09
C TYR A 90 7.08 1.15 -14.55
N ALA A 91 7.20 2.46 -14.54
CA ALA A 91 8.43 3.14 -14.94
C ALA A 91 9.55 3.04 -13.88
N THR A 92 9.19 3.05 -12.59
CA THR A 92 10.16 3.21 -11.50
C THR A 92 10.20 2.06 -10.49
N GLY A 93 9.18 1.21 -10.46
CA GLY A 93 9.01 0.21 -9.40
C GLY A 93 8.77 0.80 -8.02
N THR A 94 8.44 2.09 -7.92
CA THR A 94 8.25 2.79 -6.64
C THR A 94 7.00 3.67 -6.67
N LEU A 95 6.34 3.78 -5.51
CA LEU A 95 5.26 4.73 -5.30
C LEU A 95 5.37 5.30 -3.89
N HIS A 96 5.07 6.59 -3.73
CA HIS A 96 4.93 7.15 -2.40
C HIS A 96 3.67 6.60 -1.71
N ASN A 97 3.65 6.62 -0.39
CA ASN A 97 2.64 5.92 0.42
C ASN A 97 1.19 6.31 0.05
N HIS A 98 0.91 7.61 -0.16
CA HIS A 98 -0.45 8.05 -0.52
C HIS A 98 -0.93 7.47 -1.85
N ALA A 99 -0.08 7.39 -2.87
CA ALA A 99 -0.45 6.81 -4.16
C ALA A 99 -0.81 5.31 -4.04
N ARG A 100 -0.09 4.57 -3.18
CA ARG A 100 -0.44 3.16 -2.87
C ARG A 100 -1.84 3.06 -2.26
N MET A 101 -2.16 3.96 -1.33
CA MET A 101 -3.47 4.00 -0.66
C MET A 101 -4.59 4.43 -1.62
N TRP A 102 -4.34 5.39 -2.54
CA TRP A 102 -5.32 5.80 -3.55
C TRP A 102 -5.62 4.67 -4.53
N LEU A 103 -4.58 3.99 -5.03
CA LEU A 103 -4.75 2.81 -5.88
C LEU A 103 -5.58 1.73 -5.18
N ALA A 104 -5.23 1.38 -3.95
CA ALA A 104 -5.96 0.37 -3.20
C ALA A 104 -7.43 0.77 -2.99
N SER A 105 -7.68 2.02 -2.59
CA SER A 105 -9.03 2.53 -2.40
C SER A 105 -9.84 2.55 -3.70
N TYR A 106 -9.24 2.97 -4.81
CA TYR A 106 -9.88 2.96 -6.13
C TYR A 106 -10.25 1.54 -6.55
N VAL A 107 -9.31 0.62 -6.48
CA VAL A 107 -9.49 -0.79 -6.87
C VAL A 107 -10.62 -1.44 -6.06
N VAL A 108 -10.57 -1.30 -4.74
CA VAL A 108 -11.49 -2.02 -3.85
C VAL A 108 -12.87 -1.36 -3.82
N HIS A 109 -12.93 -0.05 -3.59
CA HIS A 109 -14.19 0.61 -3.27
C HIS A 109 -14.92 1.17 -4.50
N LEU A 110 -14.20 1.64 -5.52
CA LEU A 110 -14.84 2.17 -6.73
C LEU A 110 -15.02 1.10 -7.81
N ARG A 111 -14.03 0.22 -7.96
CA ARG A 111 -14.08 -0.80 -9.03
C ARG A 111 -14.57 -2.16 -8.52
N HIS A 112 -14.80 -2.30 -7.22
CA HIS A 112 -15.32 -3.50 -6.58
C HIS A 112 -14.50 -4.76 -6.89
N VAL A 113 -13.18 -4.60 -6.97
CA VAL A 113 -12.24 -5.70 -7.14
C VAL A 113 -11.84 -6.22 -5.77
N HIS A 114 -11.70 -7.53 -5.65
CA HIS A 114 -11.21 -8.15 -4.43
C HIS A 114 -9.82 -7.60 -4.08
N TRP A 115 -9.63 -7.17 -2.85
CA TRP A 115 -8.42 -6.52 -2.39
C TRP A 115 -7.15 -7.32 -2.71
N ARG A 116 -7.23 -8.66 -2.62
CA ARG A 116 -6.12 -9.56 -2.88
C ARG A 116 -5.58 -9.46 -4.32
N ALA A 117 -6.46 -9.34 -5.31
CA ALA A 117 -6.07 -9.20 -6.70
C ALA A 117 -5.23 -7.93 -6.94
N GLY A 118 -5.61 -6.83 -6.28
CA GLY A 118 -4.84 -5.58 -6.32
C GLY A 118 -3.53 -5.67 -5.54
N ALA A 119 -3.55 -6.31 -4.36
CA ALA A 119 -2.37 -6.49 -3.53
C ALA A 119 -1.30 -7.35 -4.22
N ASP A 120 -1.68 -8.48 -4.81
CA ASP A 120 -0.78 -9.37 -5.54
C ASP A 120 -0.16 -8.64 -6.75
N TRP A 121 -0.99 -7.89 -7.49
CA TRP A 121 -0.51 -7.10 -8.61
C TRP A 121 0.47 -6.00 -8.18
N LEU A 122 0.16 -5.26 -7.11
CA LEU A 122 1.01 -4.16 -6.67
C LEU A 122 2.37 -4.67 -6.18
N VAL A 123 2.38 -5.70 -5.33
CA VAL A 123 3.64 -6.23 -4.76
C VAL A 123 4.57 -6.78 -5.84
N ALA A 124 4.01 -7.34 -6.92
CA ALA A 124 4.78 -7.88 -8.04
C ALA A 124 5.54 -6.79 -8.85
N HIS A 125 5.12 -5.52 -8.74
CA HIS A 125 5.73 -4.41 -9.46
C HIS A 125 6.57 -3.48 -8.59
N LEU A 126 6.53 -3.66 -7.26
CA LEU A 126 7.28 -2.83 -6.32
C LEU A 126 8.70 -3.36 -6.08
N LEU A 127 9.72 -2.52 -6.27
CA LEU A 127 11.10 -2.82 -5.87
C LEU A 127 11.27 -2.97 -4.36
N ASP A 128 10.42 -2.32 -3.57
CA ASP A 128 10.39 -2.43 -2.12
C ASP A 128 9.23 -3.31 -1.62
N GLY A 129 8.67 -4.15 -2.50
CA GLY A 129 7.54 -5.00 -2.20
C GLY A 129 7.82 -5.95 -1.03
N ASP A 130 7.15 -5.72 0.10
CA ASP A 130 7.16 -6.57 1.29
C ASP A 130 5.78 -7.20 1.43
N LEU A 131 5.69 -8.52 1.37
CA LEU A 131 4.42 -9.23 1.30
C LEU A 131 3.50 -8.86 2.48
N ALA A 132 4.03 -8.93 3.70
CA ALA A 132 3.24 -8.66 4.90
C ALA A 132 2.74 -7.22 4.94
N SER A 133 3.65 -6.25 4.75
CA SER A 133 3.29 -4.83 4.76
C SER A 133 2.28 -4.49 3.66
N ASN A 134 2.50 -5.01 2.45
CA ASN A 134 1.61 -4.74 1.33
C ASN A 134 0.21 -5.34 1.55
N HIS A 135 0.10 -6.63 1.84
CA HIS A 135 -1.20 -7.30 1.94
C HIS A 135 -2.02 -6.82 3.14
N LEU A 136 -1.38 -6.63 4.30
CA LEU A 136 -2.07 -6.11 5.48
C LEU A 136 -2.47 -4.63 5.32
N SER A 137 -1.69 -3.82 4.59
CA SER A 137 -2.10 -2.45 4.25
C SER A 137 -3.27 -2.41 3.27
N TRP A 138 -3.33 -3.32 2.29
CA TRP A 138 -4.49 -3.44 1.42
C TRP A 138 -5.75 -3.85 2.18
N GLN A 139 -5.64 -4.77 3.13
CA GLN A 139 -6.75 -5.14 4.02
C GLN A 139 -7.18 -3.97 4.91
N TRP A 140 -6.23 -3.16 5.39
CA TRP A 140 -6.56 -1.94 6.13
C TRP A 140 -7.39 -0.98 5.27
N VAL A 141 -6.99 -0.72 4.03
CA VAL A 141 -7.76 0.10 3.08
C VAL A 141 -9.12 -0.51 2.79
N ALA A 142 -9.18 -1.81 2.55
CA ALA A 142 -10.41 -2.54 2.22
C ALA A 142 -11.43 -2.57 3.38
N GLY A 143 -10.96 -2.39 4.62
CA GLY A 143 -11.78 -2.58 5.81
C GLY A 143 -11.97 -4.04 6.18
N THR A 144 -11.10 -4.94 5.73
CA THR A 144 -11.04 -6.35 6.13
C THR A 144 -9.96 -6.62 7.19
N GLY A 145 -9.07 -5.67 7.43
CA GLY A 145 -8.06 -5.65 8.49
C GLY A 145 -8.24 -4.47 9.46
N SER A 146 -9.30 -3.69 9.30
CA SER A 146 -9.67 -2.56 10.16
C SER A 146 -11.18 -2.39 10.16
N HIS A 147 -11.73 -1.78 11.20
CA HIS A 147 -13.18 -1.51 11.28
C HIS A 147 -13.65 -0.33 10.42
N LYS A 148 -12.72 0.44 9.85
CA LYS A 148 -13.02 1.62 9.03
C LYS A 148 -12.27 1.54 7.71
N PRO A 149 -12.96 1.40 6.57
CA PRO A 149 -12.33 1.43 5.26
C PRO A 149 -11.72 2.81 4.98
N TYR A 150 -10.65 2.84 4.21
CA TYR A 150 -10.06 4.08 3.74
C TYR A 150 -10.60 4.43 2.34
N LEU A 151 -11.23 5.61 2.24
CA LEU A 151 -11.70 6.17 0.99
C LEU A 151 -10.87 7.41 0.65
N PHE A 152 -10.19 7.41 -0.49
CA PHE A 152 -9.50 8.60 -0.96
C PHE A 152 -10.50 9.61 -1.55
N ASN A 153 -10.12 10.89 -1.53
CA ASN A 153 -10.93 11.98 -2.05
C ASN A 153 -10.06 13.05 -2.71
N ALA A 154 -10.70 13.99 -3.42
CA ALA A 154 -10.02 15.04 -4.16
C ALA A 154 -9.12 15.92 -3.26
N ASP A 155 -9.56 16.25 -2.05
CA ASP A 155 -8.78 17.10 -1.12
C ASP A 155 -7.50 16.39 -0.69
N ASN A 156 -7.58 15.08 -0.44
CA ASN A 156 -6.41 14.27 -0.09
C ASN A 156 -5.42 14.20 -1.27
N VAL A 157 -5.93 14.02 -2.47
CA VAL A 157 -5.11 14.04 -3.69
C VAL A 157 -4.45 15.41 -3.88
N ALA A 158 -5.23 16.49 -3.83
CA ALA A 158 -4.72 17.85 -3.99
C ALA A 158 -3.61 18.20 -2.97
N ARG A 159 -3.70 17.66 -1.76
CA ARG A 159 -2.74 17.91 -0.69
C ARG A 159 -1.43 17.14 -0.83
N TYR A 160 -1.46 15.93 -1.37
CA TYR A 160 -0.34 14.99 -1.30
C TYR A 160 0.18 14.51 -2.66
N ALA A 161 -0.54 14.77 -3.76
CA ALA A 161 -0.05 14.45 -5.08
C ALA A 161 1.12 15.37 -5.46
N PRO A 162 2.15 14.86 -6.15
CA PRO A 162 3.18 15.68 -6.75
C PRO A 162 2.56 16.72 -7.71
N GLU A 163 3.14 17.91 -7.79
CA GLU A 163 2.58 19.00 -8.64
C GLU A 163 2.33 18.58 -10.09
N HIS A 164 3.22 17.77 -10.66
CA HIS A 164 3.09 17.29 -12.03
C HIS A 164 1.93 16.28 -12.24
N TRP A 165 1.31 15.78 -11.16
CA TRP A 165 0.12 14.93 -11.24
C TRP A 165 -1.19 15.75 -11.22
N HIS A 166 -1.12 17.04 -10.89
CA HIS A 166 -2.31 17.90 -10.82
C HIS A 166 -2.80 18.35 -12.21
N SER A 167 -1.92 18.30 -13.22
CA SER A 167 -2.19 18.75 -14.60
C SER A 167 -2.50 17.61 -15.57
N ALA A 168 -2.66 16.38 -15.06
CA ALA A 168 -2.94 15.20 -15.88
C ALA A 168 -4.46 14.95 -16.00
#